data_b9bd6d93011f21235a30d63920738188
#
_entry.id   b9bd6d93011f21235a30d63920738188
#
_cell.length_a   1.000
_cell.length_b   1.000
_cell.length_c   1.000
_cell.angle_alpha   90.00
_cell.angle_beta   90.00
_cell.angle_gamma   90.00
#
_symmetry.space_group_name_H-M   'P 1'
#
loop_
_entity.id
_entity.type
_entity.pdbx_description
1 polymer ?
#
loop_
_entity_poly.entity_id
_entity_poly.type
_entity_poly.pdbx_seq_one_letter_code
_entity_poly.pdbx_strand_id
1 'polypeptide(L)'
;MKRLLPVLALGMLTLAGCANTSTMGGDVYRGTQAGTSQTVTFGNITALRQVQIQADSRAGGIIGTGGGAVVGGLLGRQVGGGSGRQLATAAGVIGGAVAGSAIEESTNRVRAWEMEIRRDDGQNVVIVQKADRPFQVGQRVRMIGSGANVTVAPY
;
A
#
# COMPACT_ATOMS: atom_id res chain seq x y z
N MET A 1 33.22 5.41 23.06
CA MET A 1 32.45 5.85 21.87
C MET A 1 32.36 4.81 20.76
N LYS A 2 33.35 3.91 20.55
CA LYS A 2 33.33 2.88 19.48
C LYS A 2 32.32 1.73 19.68
N ARG A 3 31.78 1.53 20.88
CA ARG A 3 30.85 0.42 21.21
C ARG A 3 29.36 0.76 21.04
N LEU A 4 29.02 2.05 20.81
CA LEU A 4 27.64 2.51 20.58
C LEU A 4 27.18 2.39 19.12
N LEU A 5 28.12 2.32 18.19
CA LEU A 5 27.84 2.18 16.75
C LEU A 5 27.09 0.90 16.38
N PRO A 6 27.48 -0.32 16.89
CA PRO A 6 26.77 -1.54 16.53
C PRO A 6 25.38 -1.65 17.15
N VAL A 7 25.16 -1.03 18.32
CA VAL A 7 23.83 -1.00 18.96
C VAL A 7 22.87 -0.12 18.20
N LEU A 8 23.34 1.02 17.68
CA LEU A 8 22.54 1.93 16.85
C LEU A 8 22.18 1.28 15.50
N ALA A 9 23.11 0.54 14.88
CA ALA A 9 22.89 -0.18 13.65
C ALA A 9 21.87 -1.33 13.82
N LEU A 10 21.91 -2.04 14.94
CA LEU A 10 20.97 -3.12 15.25
C LEU A 10 19.54 -2.58 15.53
N GLY A 11 19.44 -1.40 16.14
CA GLY A 11 18.14 -0.72 16.36
C GLY A 11 17.46 -0.23 15.08
N MET A 12 18.21 0.10 14.03
CA MET A 12 17.64 0.52 12.73
C MET A 12 17.08 -0.63 11.89
N LEU A 13 17.56 -1.86 12.09
CA LEU A 13 17.05 -3.03 11.35
C LEU A 13 15.65 -3.49 11.83
N THR A 14 15.21 -3.09 12.99
CA THR A 14 13.92 -3.53 13.54
C THR A 14 12.73 -2.64 13.16
N LEU A 15 12.96 -1.53 12.48
CA LEU A 15 11.91 -0.59 12.01
C LEU A 15 11.42 -0.88 10.58
N ALA A 16 11.77 -2.01 9.98
CA ALA A 16 11.16 -2.44 8.71
C ALA A 16 9.68 -2.81 8.96
N GLY A 17 8.85 -1.81 9.18
CA GLY A 17 7.41 -1.94 9.30
C GLY A 17 6.84 -2.50 8.00
N CYS A 18 6.26 -3.69 8.05
CA CYS A 18 5.58 -4.31 6.91
C CYS A 18 4.39 -3.44 6.51
N ALA A 19 4.46 -2.81 5.34
CA ALA A 19 3.28 -2.22 4.70
C ALA A 19 2.32 -3.37 4.36
N ASN A 20 1.26 -3.52 5.16
CA ASN A 20 0.28 -4.58 4.98
C ASN A 20 -0.71 -4.21 3.88
N THR A 21 -0.46 -4.65 2.65
CA THR A 21 -1.36 -4.53 1.50
C THR A 21 -2.29 -5.74 1.32
N SER A 22 -2.32 -6.67 2.26
CA SER A 22 -3.07 -7.92 2.17
C SER A 22 -4.59 -7.73 2.15
N THR A 23 -5.11 -6.63 2.70
CA THR A 23 -6.56 -6.33 2.75
C THR A 23 -7.18 -5.96 1.40
N MET A 24 -6.38 -5.84 0.33
CA MET A 24 -6.86 -5.55 -1.02
C MET A 24 -7.02 -6.82 -1.88
N GLY A 25 -6.65 -7.97 -1.36
CA GLY A 25 -6.77 -9.28 -2.03
C GLY A 25 -8.12 -9.92 -1.82
N GLY A 26 -8.50 -10.80 -2.76
CA GLY A 26 -9.81 -11.49 -2.74
C GLY A 26 -9.99 -12.51 -1.64
N ASP A 27 -8.91 -12.97 -0.99
CA ASP A 27 -8.94 -14.02 0.03
C ASP A 27 -8.73 -13.50 1.45
N VAL A 28 -8.53 -12.19 1.62
CA VAL A 28 -8.28 -11.60 2.94
C VAL A 28 -9.46 -10.74 3.35
N TYR A 29 -10.16 -11.19 4.38
CA TYR A 29 -11.26 -10.46 4.98
C TYR A 29 -10.77 -9.56 6.11
N ARG A 30 -11.38 -8.38 6.24
CA ARG A 30 -11.16 -7.54 7.41
C ARG A 30 -11.85 -8.16 8.63
N GLY A 31 -11.32 -7.97 9.82
CA GLY A 31 -11.93 -8.47 11.05
C GLY A 31 -13.40 -8.02 11.24
N THR A 32 -13.77 -6.84 10.72
CA THR A 32 -15.14 -6.33 10.73
C THR A 32 -16.10 -7.08 9.78
N GLN A 33 -15.58 -7.86 8.85
CA GLN A 33 -16.35 -8.67 7.90
C GLN A 33 -16.52 -10.11 8.39
N ALA A 34 -15.71 -10.53 9.36
CA ALA A 34 -15.83 -11.85 9.96
C ALA A 34 -17.12 -11.96 10.78
N GLY A 35 -17.85 -13.05 10.59
CA GLY A 35 -19.13 -13.29 11.31
C GLY A 35 -20.33 -12.51 10.76
N THR A 36 -20.19 -11.78 9.64
CA THR A 36 -21.32 -11.10 8.97
C THR A 36 -21.75 -11.86 7.73
N SER A 37 -23.06 -11.96 7.48
CA SER A 37 -23.57 -12.52 6.23
C SER A 37 -23.32 -11.53 5.09
N GLN A 38 -22.81 -12.05 3.95
CA GLN A 38 -22.55 -11.27 2.76
C GLN A 38 -23.42 -11.76 1.61
N THR A 39 -23.87 -10.85 0.76
CA THR A 39 -24.61 -11.21 -0.45
C THR A 39 -23.65 -11.76 -1.49
N VAL A 40 -24.06 -12.84 -2.15
CA VAL A 40 -23.33 -13.41 -3.29
C VAL A 40 -24.14 -13.19 -4.56
N THR A 41 -23.51 -12.61 -5.56
CA THR A 41 -24.07 -12.47 -6.92
C THR A 41 -23.11 -13.11 -7.92
N PHE A 42 -23.64 -13.55 -9.05
CA PHE A 42 -22.86 -14.23 -10.08
C PHE A 42 -22.85 -13.41 -11.37
N GLY A 43 -21.81 -13.62 -12.19
CA GLY A 43 -21.68 -12.96 -13.47
C GLY A 43 -20.51 -13.52 -14.28
N ASN A 44 -20.32 -12.95 -15.47
CA ASN A 44 -19.21 -13.30 -16.36
C ASN A 44 -18.37 -12.04 -16.62
N ILE A 45 -17.05 -12.19 -16.63
CA ILE A 45 -16.12 -11.10 -16.97
C ILE A 45 -16.27 -10.78 -18.45
N THR A 46 -16.65 -9.55 -18.79
CA THR A 46 -16.79 -9.08 -20.17
C THR A 46 -15.54 -8.34 -20.64
N ALA A 47 -14.84 -7.64 -19.74
CA ALA A 47 -13.58 -6.99 -20.03
C ALA A 47 -12.63 -7.09 -18.83
N LEU A 48 -11.34 -7.12 -19.10
CA LEU A 48 -10.29 -7.25 -18.11
C LEU A 48 -9.12 -6.33 -18.48
N ARG A 49 -8.72 -5.47 -17.56
CA ARG A 49 -7.61 -4.53 -17.75
C ARG A 49 -6.71 -4.54 -16.52
N GLN A 50 -5.41 -4.57 -16.75
CA GLN A 50 -4.45 -4.40 -15.67
C GLN A 50 -4.29 -2.91 -15.34
N VAL A 51 -4.47 -2.57 -14.07
CA VAL A 51 -4.34 -1.21 -13.54
C VAL A 51 -3.45 -1.22 -12.29
N GLN A 52 -3.17 -0.05 -11.76
CA GLN A 52 -2.47 0.11 -10.49
C GLN A 52 -3.40 0.79 -9.48
N ILE A 53 -3.47 0.24 -8.28
CA ILE A 53 -4.08 0.91 -7.13
C ILE A 53 -2.97 1.63 -6.38
N GLN A 54 -3.13 2.92 -6.17
CA GLN A 54 -2.32 3.66 -5.21
C GLN A 54 -3.01 3.54 -3.86
N ALA A 55 -2.34 2.90 -2.90
CA ALA A 55 -2.87 2.81 -1.54
C ALA A 55 -2.92 4.21 -0.92
N ASP A 56 -4.05 4.57 -0.34
CA ASP A 56 -4.19 5.83 0.39
C ASP A 56 -3.31 5.81 1.64
N SER A 57 -2.17 6.48 1.56
CA SER A 57 -1.15 6.54 2.60
C SER A 57 -1.49 7.55 3.69
N ARG A 58 -2.71 7.58 4.22
CA ARG A 58 -3.01 8.50 5.32
C ARG A 58 -2.13 8.29 6.55
N ALA A 59 -1.68 7.06 6.79
CA ALA A 59 -0.69 6.74 7.84
C ALA A 59 0.75 6.71 7.30
N GLY A 60 0.94 6.28 6.04
CA GLY A 60 2.24 6.13 5.40
C GLY A 60 2.91 7.46 5.08
N GLY A 61 2.17 8.47 4.57
CA GLY A 61 2.71 9.78 4.27
C GLY A 61 3.38 10.46 5.46
N ILE A 62 2.85 10.22 6.66
CA ILE A 62 3.47 10.71 7.90
C ILE A 62 4.73 9.90 8.24
N ILE A 63 4.73 8.59 7.98
CA ILE A 63 5.88 7.72 8.30
C ILE A 63 7.00 7.89 7.27
N GLY A 64 6.70 7.90 5.97
CA GLY A 64 7.69 8.07 4.91
C GLY A 64 8.33 9.45 4.94
N THR A 65 7.52 10.49 4.83
CA THR A 65 8.00 11.88 4.82
C THR A 65 8.54 12.30 6.20
N GLY A 66 7.80 12.01 7.27
CA GLY A 66 8.19 12.36 8.63
C GLY A 66 9.39 11.53 9.11
N GLY A 67 9.38 10.22 8.89
CA GLY A 67 10.49 9.33 9.24
C GLY A 67 11.76 9.67 8.48
N GLY A 68 11.67 9.91 7.18
CA GLY A 68 12.79 10.33 6.34
C GLY A 68 13.38 11.67 6.79
N ALA A 69 12.55 12.64 7.12
CA ALA A 69 12.98 13.94 7.64
C ALA A 69 13.73 13.83 8.97
N VAL A 70 13.23 12.99 9.90
CA VAL A 70 13.89 12.78 11.20
C VAL A 70 15.26 12.12 11.02
N VAL A 71 15.34 11.04 10.24
CA VAL A 71 16.60 10.32 9.97
C VAL A 71 17.57 11.24 9.24
N GLY A 72 17.11 11.94 8.18
CA GLY A 72 17.93 12.89 7.42
C GLY A 72 18.43 14.05 8.27
N GLY A 73 17.58 14.58 9.15
CA GLY A 73 17.96 15.63 10.09
C GLY A 73 19.00 15.19 11.13
N LEU A 74 18.87 13.96 11.66
CA LEU A 74 19.86 13.40 12.59
C LEU A 74 21.22 13.17 11.93
N LEU A 75 21.24 12.65 10.70
CA LEU A 75 22.46 12.48 9.92
C LEU A 75 23.08 13.84 9.57
N GLY A 76 22.26 14.82 9.18
CA GLY A 76 22.72 16.18 8.89
C GLY A 76 23.38 16.87 10.09
N ARG A 77 22.95 16.57 11.32
CA ARG A 77 23.56 17.10 12.55
C ARG A 77 24.98 16.60 12.81
N GLN A 78 25.37 15.47 12.24
CA GLN A 78 26.71 14.91 12.39
C GLN A 78 27.72 15.54 11.43
N VAL A 79 27.24 16.29 10.44
CA VAL A 79 28.06 16.93 9.42
C VAL A 79 28.23 18.42 9.76
N GLY A 80 29.47 18.86 9.98
CA GLY A 80 29.83 20.24 10.19
C GLY A 80 29.77 20.75 11.65
N GLY A 81 30.31 21.94 11.89
CA GLY A 81 30.29 22.68 13.16
C GLY A 81 29.70 24.09 12.97
N GLY A 82 29.18 24.67 14.04
CA GLY A 82 28.64 26.05 14.02
C GLY A 82 27.45 26.22 13.06
N SER A 83 27.46 27.28 12.27
CA SER A 83 26.40 27.62 11.30
C SER A 83 26.25 26.59 10.20
N GLY A 84 27.31 25.89 9.80
CA GLY A 84 27.28 24.82 8.80
C GLY A 84 26.45 23.62 9.25
N ARG A 85 26.41 23.34 10.56
CA ARG A 85 25.59 22.26 11.14
C ARG A 85 24.09 22.51 10.97
N GLN A 86 23.66 23.78 11.10
CA GLN A 86 22.25 24.13 10.89
C GLN A 86 21.83 23.94 9.45
N LEU A 87 22.65 24.35 8.50
CA LEU A 87 22.39 24.15 7.06
C LEU A 87 22.39 22.67 6.69
N ALA A 88 23.36 21.88 7.19
CA ALA A 88 23.42 20.44 6.95
C ALA A 88 22.22 19.71 7.55
N THR A 89 21.74 20.14 8.72
CA THR A 89 20.52 19.58 9.33
C THR A 89 19.29 19.91 8.49
N ALA A 90 19.12 21.14 8.06
CA ALA A 90 17.99 21.57 7.23
C ALA A 90 17.98 20.82 5.87
N ALA A 91 19.14 20.74 5.20
CA ALA A 91 19.29 19.98 3.96
C ALA A 91 19.00 18.49 4.16
N GLY A 92 19.44 17.91 5.28
CA GLY A 92 19.16 16.52 5.64
C GLY A 92 17.67 16.26 5.89
N VAL A 93 16.96 17.16 6.56
CA VAL A 93 15.51 17.07 6.77
C VAL A 93 14.77 17.10 5.44
N ILE A 94 15.07 18.06 4.58
CA ILE A 94 14.41 18.21 3.27
C ILE A 94 14.73 17.01 2.37
N GLY A 95 15.99 16.65 2.22
CA GLY A 95 16.42 15.51 1.41
C GLY A 95 15.86 14.19 1.91
N GLY A 96 15.85 13.98 3.23
CA GLY A 96 15.27 12.79 3.85
C GLY A 96 13.74 12.70 3.67
N ALA A 97 13.03 13.82 3.76
CA ALA A 97 11.59 13.88 3.51
C ALA A 97 11.26 13.51 2.05
N VAL A 98 11.99 14.09 1.09
CA VAL A 98 11.79 13.80 -0.35
C VAL A 98 12.14 12.35 -0.67
N ALA A 99 13.26 11.83 -0.18
CA ALA A 99 13.64 10.45 -0.39
C ALA A 99 12.64 9.49 0.25
N GLY A 100 12.20 9.77 1.47
CA GLY A 100 11.19 8.98 2.18
C GLY A 100 9.86 8.92 1.43
N SER A 101 9.37 10.05 0.92
CA SER A 101 8.13 10.11 0.14
C SER A 101 8.23 9.37 -1.20
N ALA A 102 9.37 9.45 -1.89
CA ALA A 102 9.58 8.75 -3.15
C ALA A 102 9.60 7.21 -2.97
N ILE A 103 10.24 6.73 -1.90
CA ILE A 103 10.22 5.30 -1.55
C ILE A 103 8.80 4.84 -1.23
N GLU A 104 8.05 5.63 -0.46
CA GLU A 104 6.67 5.35 -0.11
C GLU A 104 5.77 5.27 -1.35
N GLU A 105 5.87 6.24 -2.26
CA GLU A 105 5.08 6.26 -3.49
C GLU A 105 5.33 5.02 -4.36
N SER A 106 6.58 4.59 -4.50
CA SER A 106 6.93 3.40 -5.28
C SER A 106 6.46 2.10 -4.63
N THR A 107 6.43 2.05 -3.29
CA THR A 107 6.03 0.86 -2.52
C THR A 107 4.52 0.72 -2.42
N ASN A 108 3.77 1.84 -2.51
CA ASN A 108 2.32 1.87 -2.36
C ASN A 108 1.55 1.60 -3.66
N ARG A 109 2.22 1.38 -4.78
CA ARG A 109 1.58 1.00 -6.05
C ARG A 109 1.40 -0.50 -6.12
N VAL A 110 0.15 -0.94 -6.09
CA VAL A 110 -0.21 -2.36 -6.14
C VAL A 110 -0.85 -2.66 -7.49
N ARG A 111 -0.38 -3.71 -8.16
CA ARG A 111 -1.02 -4.20 -9.40
C ARG A 111 -2.43 -4.70 -9.07
N ALA A 112 -3.37 -4.33 -9.92
CA ALA A 112 -4.77 -4.67 -9.77
C ALA A 112 -5.40 -5.06 -11.11
N TRP A 113 -6.49 -5.80 -11.03
CA TRP A 113 -7.39 -6.03 -12.14
C TRP A 113 -8.58 -5.09 -12.04
N GLU A 114 -8.85 -4.38 -13.11
CA GLU A 114 -10.13 -3.76 -13.37
C GLU A 114 -10.95 -4.73 -14.21
N MET A 115 -12.04 -5.21 -13.65
CA MET A 115 -12.90 -6.22 -14.23
C MET A 115 -14.27 -5.61 -14.51
N GLU A 116 -14.70 -5.65 -15.77
CA GLU A 116 -16.09 -5.40 -16.12
C GLU A 116 -16.82 -6.74 -16.08
N ILE A 117 -17.90 -6.81 -15.30
CA ILE A 117 -18.65 -8.03 -15.07
C ILE A 117 -20.11 -7.81 -15.42
N ARG A 118 -20.63 -8.64 -16.32
CA ARG A 118 -22.06 -8.74 -16.57
C ARG A 118 -22.66 -9.71 -15.56
N ARG A 119 -23.46 -9.17 -14.66
CA ARG A 119 -24.19 -9.94 -13.66
C ARG A 119 -25.35 -10.73 -14.30
N ASP A 120 -25.79 -11.79 -13.63
CA ASP A 120 -26.91 -12.61 -14.10
C ASP A 120 -28.26 -11.87 -14.08
N ASP A 121 -28.38 -10.77 -13.32
CA ASP A 121 -29.52 -9.86 -13.32
C ASP A 121 -29.50 -8.86 -14.50
N GLY A 122 -28.49 -8.95 -15.38
CA GLY A 122 -28.34 -8.10 -16.56
C GLY A 122 -27.57 -6.79 -16.31
N GLN A 123 -27.20 -6.46 -15.08
CA GLN A 123 -26.43 -5.27 -14.77
C GLN A 123 -24.95 -5.46 -15.08
N ASN A 124 -24.29 -4.39 -15.58
CA ASN A 124 -22.85 -4.33 -15.72
C ASN A 124 -22.26 -3.57 -14.52
N VAL A 125 -21.21 -4.14 -13.93
CA VAL A 125 -20.48 -3.54 -12.83
C VAL A 125 -18.99 -3.56 -13.11
N VAL A 126 -18.27 -2.55 -12.65
CA VAL A 126 -16.81 -2.48 -12.74
C VAL A 126 -16.25 -2.64 -11.32
N ILE A 127 -15.33 -3.60 -11.15
CA ILE A 127 -14.68 -3.87 -9.87
C ILE A 127 -13.18 -3.84 -10.06
N VAL A 128 -12.49 -3.11 -9.17
CA VAL A 128 -11.02 -3.04 -9.13
C VAL A 128 -10.55 -3.81 -7.90
N GLN A 129 -9.73 -4.82 -8.11
CA GLN A 129 -9.22 -5.71 -7.06
C GLN A 129 -7.75 -6.00 -7.28
N LYS A 130 -6.96 -6.16 -6.20
CA LYS A 130 -5.55 -6.54 -6.28
C LYS A 130 -5.37 -7.78 -7.16
N ALA A 131 -4.35 -7.74 -8.03
CA ALA A 131 -4.02 -8.83 -8.93
C ALA A 131 -3.23 -9.94 -8.20
N ASP A 132 -3.88 -10.60 -7.25
CA ASP A 132 -3.35 -11.72 -6.47
C ASP A 132 -3.55 -13.08 -7.16
N ARG A 133 -4.43 -13.12 -8.15
CA ARG A 133 -4.73 -14.30 -8.97
C ARG A 133 -5.01 -13.93 -10.42
N PRO A 134 -4.86 -14.85 -11.37
CA PRO A 134 -5.23 -14.62 -12.76
C PRO A 134 -6.75 -14.67 -12.94
N PHE A 135 -7.26 -13.80 -13.82
CA PHE A 135 -8.62 -13.83 -14.35
C PHE A 135 -8.58 -13.82 -15.87
N GLN A 136 -9.68 -14.23 -16.50
CA GLN A 136 -9.81 -14.25 -17.96
C GLN A 136 -11.17 -13.68 -18.40
N VAL A 137 -11.21 -13.06 -19.57
CA VAL A 137 -12.46 -12.64 -20.19
C VAL A 137 -13.32 -13.87 -20.51
N GLY A 138 -14.61 -13.78 -20.24
CA GLY A 138 -15.55 -14.90 -20.34
C GLY A 138 -15.61 -15.80 -19.11
N GLN A 139 -14.70 -15.62 -18.14
CA GLN A 139 -14.69 -16.43 -16.93
C GLN A 139 -15.91 -16.12 -16.07
N ARG A 140 -16.54 -17.21 -15.57
CA ARG A 140 -17.61 -17.11 -14.58
C ARG A 140 -17.03 -16.82 -13.21
N VAL A 141 -17.65 -15.87 -12.52
CA VAL A 141 -17.18 -15.39 -11.21
C VAL A 141 -18.34 -15.19 -10.26
N ARG A 142 -18.02 -15.19 -8.98
CA ARG A 142 -18.91 -14.78 -7.90
C ARG A 142 -18.41 -13.48 -7.29
N MET A 143 -19.31 -12.57 -7.04
CA MET A 143 -19.08 -11.32 -6.33
C MET A 143 -19.64 -11.46 -4.92
N ILE A 144 -18.82 -11.24 -3.92
CA ILE A 144 -19.14 -11.42 -2.50
C ILE A 144 -19.06 -10.06 -1.82
N GLY A 145 -20.13 -9.66 -1.16
CA GLY A 145 -20.22 -8.38 -0.45
C GLY A 145 -21.31 -7.47 -0.98
N SER A 146 -21.30 -6.22 -0.56
CA SER A 146 -22.28 -5.21 -0.95
C SER A 146 -21.67 -3.80 -0.95
N GLY A 147 -22.20 -2.91 -1.80
CA GLY A 147 -21.77 -1.52 -1.90
C GLY A 147 -20.29 -1.40 -2.29
N ALA A 148 -19.52 -0.67 -1.49
CA ALA A 148 -18.09 -0.42 -1.76
C ALA A 148 -17.17 -1.59 -1.37
N ASN A 149 -17.69 -2.64 -0.73
CA ASN A 149 -16.90 -3.78 -0.24
C ASN A 149 -17.30 -5.06 -0.98
N VAL A 150 -17.01 -5.12 -2.27
CA VAL A 150 -17.25 -6.30 -3.10
C VAL A 150 -15.92 -6.93 -3.50
N THR A 151 -15.84 -8.25 -3.34
CA THR A 151 -14.70 -9.06 -3.74
C THR A 151 -15.12 -10.03 -4.84
N VAL A 152 -14.28 -10.20 -5.85
CA VAL A 152 -14.48 -11.13 -6.96
C VAL A 152 -13.66 -12.39 -6.73
N ALA A 153 -14.30 -13.54 -6.85
CA ALA A 153 -13.65 -14.84 -6.79
C ALA A 153 -14.10 -15.72 -7.97
N PRO A 154 -13.26 -16.63 -8.46
CA PRO A 154 -13.68 -17.63 -9.42
C PRO A 154 -14.87 -18.46 -8.89
N TYR A 155 -15.71 -18.88 -9.82
CA TYR A 155 -16.84 -19.77 -9.50
C TYR A 155 -16.38 -21.21 -9.51
#